data_6dc7746a0ebaba811b1011dfaae35e9d
#
_entry.id   6dc7746a0ebaba811b1011dfaae35e9d
#
_cell.length_a   1.000
_cell.length_b   1.000
_cell.length_c   1.000
_cell.angle_alpha   90.00
_cell.angle_beta   90.00
_cell.angle_gamma   90.00
#
_symmetry.space_group_name_H-M   'P 1'
#
loop_
_entity.id
_entity.type
_entity.pdbx_description
1 polymer ?
#
loop_
_entity_poly.entity_id
_entity_poly.type
_entity_poly.pdbx_seq_one_letter_code
_entity_poly.pdbx_strand_id
1 'polypeptide(L)'
;MKKILIIEDEKVLSEMYQDVFLQEGFKVSLASTAEEGLEAAKKEKPDFILLDILLPKENGVSFLKKLKAEPEISSIPIVAFSNYDDPHTRKEATDLGIKDYLLKTDFTPQDLVDKIKSYL
;
A
#
# COMPACT_ATOMS: atom_id res chain seq x y z
N MET A 1 2.78 -15.26 -11.03
CA MET A 1 3.54 -14.44 -10.05
C MET A 1 2.72 -13.22 -9.68
N LYS A 2 2.50 -13.02 -8.40
CA LYS A 2 1.72 -11.89 -7.92
C LYS A 2 2.54 -10.59 -7.97
N LYS A 3 1.87 -9.50 -8.31
CA LYS A 3 2.47 -8.15 -8.35
C LYS A 3 1.99 -7.35 -7.16
N ILE A 4 2.90 -6.70 -6.45
CA ILE A 4 2.56 -5.79 -5.37
C ILE A 4 3.12 -4.40 -5.67
N LEU A 5 2.32 -3.37 -5.41
CA LEU A 5 2.76 -1.97 -5.49
C LEU A 5 2.91 -1.47 -4.06
N ILE A 6 4.08 -0.95 -3.74
CA ILE A 6 4.38 -0.37 -2.42
C ILE A 6 4.50 1.14 -2.58
N ILE A 7 3.66 1.88 -1.86
CA ILE A 7 3.66 3.34 -1.88
C ILE A 7 4.20 3.81 -0.53
N GLU A 8 5.46 4.24 -0.52
CA GLU A 8 6.22 4.60 0.68
C GLU A 8 7.27 5.64 0.30
N ASP A 9 7.33 6.76 1.01
CA ASP A 9 8.27 7.83 0.69
C ASP A 9 9.67 7.64 1.27
N GLU A 10 9.81 6.87 2.35
CA GLU A 10 11.12 6.60 2.93
C GLU A 10 11.83 5.51 2.14
N LYS A 11 12.87 5.92 1.43
CA LYS A 11 13.60 5.04 0.51
C LYS A 11 14.14 3.78 1.19
N VAL A 12 14.73 3.94 2.37
CA VAL A 12 15.29 2.79 3.10
C VAL A 12 14.21 1.77 3.43
N LEU A 13 13.05 2.23 3.91
CA LEU A 13 11.95 1.34 4.23
C LEU A 13 11.37 0.69 2.97
N SER A 14 11.16 1.46 1.90
CA SER A 14 10.59 0.90 0.68
C SER A 14 11.49 -0.17 0.07
N GLU A 15 12.81 0.04 0.09
CA GLU A 15 13.77 -0.95 -0.40
C GLU A 15 13.79 -2.21 0.47
N MET A 16 13.69 -2.03 1.79
CA MET A 16 13.64 -3.16 2.71
C MET A 16 12.41 -4.04 2.45
N TYR A 17 11.25 -3.42 2.29
CA TYR A 17 10.02 -4.17 1.99
C TYR A 17 10.11 -4.80 0.60
N GLN A 18 10.65 -4.08 -0.37
CA GLN A 18 10.85 -4.63 -1.71
C GLN A 18 11.66 -5.93 -1.65
N ASP A 19 12.78 -5.91 -0.91
CA ASP A 19 13.65 -7.08 -0.81
C ASP A 19 12.93 -8.29 -0.23
N VAL A 20 12.16 -8.08 0.83
CA VAL A 20 11.43 -9.17 1.49
C VAL A 20 10.37 -9.76 0.55
N PHE A 21 9.62 -8.91 -0.15
CA PHE A 21 8.61 -9.41 -1.10
C PHE A 21 9.23 -10.09 -2.31
N LEU A 22 10.35 -9.57 -2.81
CA LEU A 22 11.05 -10.22 -3.92
C LEU A 22 11.54 -11.61 -3.53
N GLN A 23 12.04 -11.78 -2.31
CA GLN A 23 12.48 -13.09 -1.80
C GLN A 23 11.32 -14.09 -1.73
N GLU A 24 10.11 -13.59 -1.55
CA GLU A 24 8.91 -14.43 -1.48
C GLU A 24 8.28 -14.69 -2.85
N GLY A 25 8.92 -14.24 -3.91
CA GLY A 25 8.47 -14.52 -5.27
C GLY A 25 7.51 -13.50 -5.88
N PHE A 26 7.31 -12.37 -5.21
CA PHE A 26 6.47 -11.30 -5.77
C PHE A 26 7.23 -10.48 -6.79
N LYS A 27 6.50 -9.91 -7.75
CA LYS A 27 6.98 -8.76 -8.51
C LYS A 27 6.64 -7.51 -7.70
N VAL A 28 7.57 -6.57 -7.63
CA VAL A 28 7.40 -5.38 -6.80
C VAL A 28 7.59 -4.11 -7.63
N SER A 29 6.64 -3.18 -7.49
CA SER A 29 6.77 -1.82 -8.00
C SER A 29 6.79 -0.88 -6.80
N LEU A 30 7.59 0.18 -6.88
CA LEU A 30 7.70 1.18 -5.82
C LEU A 30 7.21 2.53 -6.31
N ALA A 31 6.55 3.25 -5.43
CA ALA A 31 6.19 4.64 -5.66
C ALA A 31 6.46 5.43 -4.39
N SER A 32 6.93 6.65 -4.52
CA SER A 32 7.29 7.48 -3.36
C SER A 32 6.27 8.58 -3.05
N THR A 33 5.29 8.78 -3.93
CA THR A 33 4.23 9.76 -3.75
C THR A 33 2.89 9.16 -4.18
N ALA A 34 1.79 9.80 -3.77
CA ALA A 34 0.46 9.38 -4.19
C ALA A 34 0.30 9.47 -5.71
N GLU A 35 0.85 10.51 -6.33
CA GLU A 35 0.77 10.68 -7.78
C GLU A 35 1.48 9.54 -8.51
N GLU A 36 2.71 9.23 -8.12
CA GLU A 36 3.46 8.10 -8.68
C GLU A 36 2.72 6.78 -8.45
N GLY A 37 2.12 6.62 -7.27
CA GLY A 37 1.36 5.43 -6.93
C GLY A 37 0.16 5.24 -7.83
N LEU A 38 -0.57 6.31 -8.13
CA LEU A 38 -1.73 6.24 -9.01
C LEU A 38 -1.31 5.86 -10.43
N GLU A 39 -0.25 6.48 -10.94
CA GLU A 39 0.29 6.14 -12.26
C GLU A 39 0.76 4.69 -12.34
N ALA A 40 1.47 4.24 -11.31
CA ALA A 40 1.95 2.84 -11.26
C ALA A 40 0.79 1.86 -11.19
N ALA A 41 -0.25 2.17 -10.43
CA ALA A 41 -1.43 1.31 -10.34
C ALA A 41 -2.11 1.15 -11.70
N LYS A 42 -2.23 2.24 -12.45
CA LYS A 42 -2.83 2.21 -13.78
C LYS A 42 -1.98 1.43 -14.79
N LYS A 43 -0.67 1.62 -14.72
CA LYS A 43 0.27 1.00 -15.66
C LYS A 43 0.49 -0.47 -15.37
N GLU A 44 0.77 -0.80 -14.12
CA GLU A 44 1.17 -2.16 -13.72
C GLU A 44 0.01 -3.06 -13.34
N LYS A 45 -1.13 -2.46 -12.96
CA LYS A 45 -2.32 -3.18 -12.49
C LYS A 45 -1.95 -4.26 -11.48
N PRO A 46 -1.37 -3.87 -10.34
CA PRO A 46 -0.91 -4.83 -9.34
C PRO A 46 -2.07 -5.64 -8.75
N ASP A 47 -1.73 -6.79 -8.21
CA ASP A 47 -2.70 -7.64 -7.51
C ASP A 47 -2.99 -7.11 -6.11
N PHE A 48 -2.13 -6.25 -5.59
CA PHE A 48 -2.22 -5.75 -4.22
C PHE A 48 -1.45 -4.44 -4.08
N ILE A 49 -1.94 -3.54 -3.23
CA ILE A 49 -1.26 -2.27 -2.91
C ILE A 49 -1.01 -2.17 -1.42
N LEU A 50 0.24 -1.90 -1.05
CA LEU A 50 0.63 -1.57 0.31
C LEU A 50 0.85 -0.06 0.36
N LEU A 51 0.05 0.64 1.17
CA LEU A 51 -0.03 2.10 1.14
C LEU A 51 0.34 2.72 2.47
N ASP A 52 1.35 3.59 2.48
CA ASP A 52 1.60 4.47 3.62
C ASP A 52 0.61 5.63 3.58
N ILE A 53 0.03 5.96 4.72
CA ILE A 53 -0.96 7.04 4.82
C ILE A 53 -0.28 8.42 4.85
N LEU A 54 0.88 8.54 5.51
CA LEU A 54 1.59 9.81 5.60
C LEU A 54 2.57 9.96 4.43
N LEU A 55 2.06 10.45 3.31
CA LEU A 55 2.85 10.67 2.11
C LEU A 55 3.13 12.17 1.93
N PRO A 56 4.23 12.54 1.24
CA PRO A 56 4.49 13.94 0.94
C PRO A 56 3.45 14.49 -0.04
N LYS A 57 3.12 15.76 0.10
CA LYS A 57 2.20 16.52 -0.76
C LYS A 57 0.73 16.11 -0.62
N GLU A 58 0.46 14.82 -0.53
CA GLU A 58 -0.90 14.30 -0.53
C GLU A 58 -0.94 13.04 0.33
N ASN A 59 -1.87 12.96 1.29
CA ASN A 59 -1.94 11.80 2.17
C ASN A 59 -2.58 10.59 1.48
N GLY A 60 -2.47 9.43 2.12
CA GLY A 60 -2.97 8.19 1.56
C GLY A 60 -4.49 8.14 1.41
N VAL A 61 -5.24 8.88 2.24
CA VAL A 61 -6.71 8.93 2.12
C VAL A 61 -7.09 9.60 0.81
N SER A 62 -6.40 10.69 0.45
CA SER A 62 -6.63 11.36 -0.83
C SER A 62 -6.30 10.43 -2.01
N PHE A 63 -5.21 9.67 -1.91
CA PHE A 63 -4.86 8.64 -2.89
C PHE A 63 -5.99 7.61 -3.03
N LEU A 64 -6.53 7.13 -1.90
CA LEU A 64 -7.61 6.14 -1.91
C LEU A 64 -8.84 6.66 -2.63
N LYS A 65 -9.20 7.92 -2.40
CA LYS A 65 -10.36 8.53 -3.08
C LYS A 65 -10.16 8.55 -4.58
N LYS A 66 -8.96 8.93 -5.04
CA LYS A 66 -8.64 8.98 -6.46
C LYS A 66 -8.64 7.59 -7.08
N LEU A 67 -8.06 6.62 -6.40
CA LEU A 67 -8.01 5.25 -6.90
C LEU A 67 -9.41 4.65 -7.02
N LYS A 68 -10.27 4.87 -6.03
CA LYS A 68 -11.64 4.35 -6.05
C LYS A 68 -12.51 5.01 -7.12
N ALA A 69 -12.12 6.19 -7.60
CA ALA A 69 -12.83 6.87 -8.68
C ALA A 69 -12.45 6.33 -10.07
N GLU A 70 -11.41 5.47 -10.17
CA GLU A 70 -10.94 4.92 -11.43
C GLU A 70 -11.43 3.48 -11.57
N PRO A 71 -12.45 3.21 -12.43
CA PRO A 71 -13.06 1.87 -12.52
C PRO A 71 -12.08 0.73 -12.78
N GLU A 72 -11.03 0.98 -13.57
CA GLU A 72 -10.08 -0.07 -13.96
C GLU A 72 -9.16 -0.52 -12.84
N ILE A 73 -9.03 0.25 -11.76
CA ILE A 73 -8.15 -0.07 -10.63
C ILE A 73 -8.86 -0.05 -9.29
N SER A 74 -10.14 0.32 -9.25
CA SER A 74 -10.89 0.50 -7.99
C SER A 74 -11.05 -0.77 -7.16
N SER A 75 -10.93 -1.94 -7.79
CA SER A 75 -11.10 -3.23 -7.11
C SER A 75 -9.79 -3.82 -6.58
N ILE A 76 -8.65 -3.19 -6.82
CA ILE A 76 -7.37 -3.70 -6.32
C ILE A 76 -7.38 -3.66 -4.79
N PRO A 77 -7.08 -4.81 -4.12
CA PRO A 77 -7.03 -4.83 -2.65
C PRO A 77 -5.90 -3.94 -2.11
N ILE A 78 -6.20 -3.19 -1.06
CA ILE A 78 -5.25 -2.25 -0.45
C ILE A 78 -5.18 -2.50 1.05
N VAL A 79 -3.96 -2.50 1.59
CA VAL A 79 -3.73 -2.46 3.03
C VAL A 79 -2.95 -1.19 3.33
N ALA A 80 -3.42 -0.41 4.30
CA ALA A 80 -2.68 0.73 4.82
C ALA A 80 -1.64 0.22 5.82
N PHE A 81 -0.42 0.75 5.75
CA PHE A 81 0.69 0.33 6.58
C PHE A 81 1.47 1.57 7.01
N SER A 82 1.23 2.05 8.22
CA SER A 82 1.68 3.36 8.68
C SER A 82 1.99 3.36 10.16
N ASN A 83 2.78 4.34 10.61
CA ASN A 83 2.94 4.62 12.04
C ASN A 83 1.88 5.60 12.55
N TYR A 84 1.05 6.12 11.65
CA TYR A 84 0.03 7.10 12.00
C TYR A 84 -1.26 6.39 12.41
N ASP A 85 -1.56 6.46 13.70
CA ASP A 85 -2.75 5.82 14.27
C ASP A 85 -3.74 6.87 14.76
N ASP A 86 -4.51 7.43 13.82
CA ASP A 86 -5.57 8.39 14.12
C ASP A 86 -6.92 7.73 13.84
N PRO A 87 -7.82 7.67 14.83
CA PRO A 87 -9.12 7.00 14.65
C PRO A 87 -9.94 7.55 13.49
N HIS A 88 -9.90 8.87 13.27
CA HIS A 88 -10.63 9.49 12.16
C HIS A 88 -10.09 9.05 10.81
N THR A 89 -8.77 9.07 10.65
CA THR A 89 -8.10 8.64 9.42
C THR A 89 -8.33 7.16 9.16
N ARG A 90 -8.23 6.33 10.20
CA ARG A 90 -8.48 4.90 10.10
C ARG A 90 -9.91 4.63 9.62
N LYS A 91 -10.88 5.35 10.18
CA LYS A 91 -12.28 5.22 9.78
C LYS A 91 -12.49 5.64 8.34
N GLU A 92 -11.91 6.77 7.92
CA GLU A 92 -12.03 7.22 6.53
C GLU A 92 -11.47 6.19 5.56
N ALA A 93 -10.30 5.64 5.85
CA ALA A 93 -9.67 4.64 4.99
C ALA A 93 -10.52 3.36 4.93
N THR A 94 -11.04 2.93 6.08
CA THR A 94 -11.91 1.76 6.16
C THR A 94 -13.18 1.96 5.35
N ASP A 95 -13.79 3.14 5.45
CA ASP A 95 -14.99 3.48 4.69
C ASP A 95 -14.73 3.49 3.18
N LEU A 96 -13.48 3.76 2.78
CA LEU A 96 -13.06 3.72 1.39
C LEU A 96 -12.70 2.30 0.91
N GLY A 97 -12.84 1.31 1.79
CA GLY A 97 -12.76 -0.10 1.41
C GLY A 97 -11.39 -0.75 1.48
N ILE A 98 -10.47 -0.24 2.30
CA ILE A 98 -9.20 -0.94 2.51
C ILE A 98 -9.45 -2.27 3.23
N LYS A 99 -8.56 -3.24 3.00
CA LYS A 99 -8.65 -4.57 3.64
C LYS A 99 -8.28 -4.51 5.11
N ASP A 100 -7.27 -3.71 5.46
CA ASP A 100 -6.80 -3.61 6.82
C ASP A 100 -5.95 -2.35 6.99
N TYR A 101 -5.76 -1.93 8.23
CA TYR A 101 -4.92 -0.79 8.60
C TYR A 101 -3.91 -1.30 9.61
N LEU A 102 -2.66 -1.47 9.19
CA LEU A 102 -1.60 -2.04 10.01
C LEU A 102 -0.63 -0.97 10.48
N LEU A 103 -0.18 -1.07 11.73
CA LEU A 103 0.83 -0.16 12.26
C LEU A 103 2.21 -0.75 12.01
N LYS A 104 3.13 0.05 11.47
CA LYS A 104 4.50 -0.39 11.15
C LYS A 104 5.23 -0.95 12.38
N THR A 105 4.95 -0.40 13.58
CA THR A 105 5.60 -0.84 14.81
C THR A 105 5.17 -2.24 15.26
N ASP A 106 4.06 -2.77 14.75
CA ASP A 106 3.54 -4.07 15.16
C ASP A 106 4.05 -5.24 14.32
N PHE A 107 4.77 -4.96 13.23
CA PHE A 107 5.13 -5.99 12.25
C PHE A 107 6.62 -5.93 11.91
N THR A 108 7.29 -7.08 11.95
CA THR A 108 8.59 -7.22 11.29
C THR A 108 8.34 -7.31 9.78
N PRO A 109 9.36 -7.14 8.93
CA PRO A 109 9.16 -7.33 7.49
C PRO A 109 8.58 -8.70 7.13
N GLN A 110 9.04 -9.77 7.79
CA GLN A 110 8.51 -11.11 7.54
C GLN A 110 7.06 -11.24 7.99
N ASP A 111 6.71 -10.66 9.15
CA ASP A 111 5.32 -10.67 9.65
C ASP A 111 4.41 -9.97 8.65
N LEU A 112 4.87 -8.88 8.05
CA LEU A 112 4.11 -8.15 7.05
C LEU A 112 3.85 -9.03 5.82
N VAL A 113 4.87 -9.69 5.31
CA VAL A 113 4.73 -10.59 4.16
C VAL A 113 3.72 -11.68 4.45
N ASP A 114 3.82 -12.30 5.63
CA ASP A 114 2.90 -13.37 6.03
C ASP A 114 1.46 -12.86 6.11
N LYS A 115 1.27 -11.66 6.64
CA LYS A 115 -0.04 -11.04 6.74
C LYS A 115 -0.62 -10.75 5.36
N ILE A 116 0.18 -10.18 4.46
CA ILE A 116 -0.27 -9.88 3.10
C ILE A 116 -0.64 -11.17 2.36
N LYS A 117 0.14 -12.23 2.50
CA LYS A 117 -0.18 -13.53 1.90
C LYS A 117 -1.55 -14.04 2.34
N SER A 118 -1.96 -13.74 3.56
CA SER A 118 -3.24 -14.19 4.07
C SER A 118 -4.42 -13.55 3.35
N TYR A 119 -4.23 -12.44 2.64
CA TYR A 119 -5.27 -11.77 1.85
C TYR A 119 -5.29 -12.22 0.39
N LEU A 120 -4.27 -12.92 -0.04
CA LEU A 120 -4.13 -13.38 -1.43
C LEU A 120 -4.53 -14.89 -1.58
#